data_7065ab8bf435bc42f61eafce12416230
#
_entry.id   7065ab8bf435bc42f61eafce12416230
#
_cell.length_a   1.000
_cell.length_b   1.000
_cell.length_c   1.000
_cell.angle_alpha   90.00
_cell.angle_beta   90.00
_cell.angle_gamma   90.00
#
_symmetry.space_group_name_H-M   'P 1'
#
loop_
_entity.id
_entity.type
_entity.pdbx_description
1 polymer ?
#
loop_
_entity_poly.entity_id
_entity_poly.type
_entity_poly.pdbx_seq_one_letter_code
_entity_poly.pdbx_strand_id
1 'polypeptide(L)'
;MTEDKPTPPPAFDRDRLMAWMDEHGVVGTTHDHPAVFRVEEGLELKAAMPGAHTKNLFLKDRKGRLWLISARQDTIVDLKRAPKTIGSEKLSFGNEALLYETLGVRGGSVTALGLINDPDRRVTFVLDKALWDADIVNFHPLTNTATTALDQTAFRRFLSLIGREPMVVDFGQLAG
;
A
#
# COMPACT_ATOMS: atom_id res chain seq x y z
N MET A 1 -8.69 -16.84 31.06
CA MET A 1 -9.01 -17.28 29.68
C MET A 1 -9.39 -16.07 28.86
N THR A 2 -8.51 -15.67 27.98
CA THR A 2 -8.84 -14.64 27.01
C THR A 2 -9.61 -15.32 25.87
N GLU A 3 -10.90 -15.04 25.79
CA GLU A 3 -11.65 -15.41 24.62
C GLU A 3 -11.06 -14.65 23.44
N ASP A 4 -10.59 -15.38 22.42
CA ASP A 4 -10.21 -14.77 21.14
C ASP A 4 -11.43 -14.12 20.54
N LYS A 5 -11.57 -12.82 20.75
CA LYS A 5 -12.61 -12.06 20.07
C LYS A 5 -12.30 -12.08 18.57
N PRO A 6 -13.25 -12.44 17.72
CA PRO A 6 -13.02 -12.35 16.29
C PRO A 6 -12.63 -10.93 15.91
N THR A 7 -11.61 -10.79 15.06
CA THR A 7 -11.19 -9.50 14.54
C THR A 7 -12.40 -8.84 13.86
N PRO A 8 -12.79 -7.62 14.28
CA PRO A 8 -13.91 -6.96 13.64
C PRO A 8 -13.59 -6.70 12.15
N PRO A 9 -14.60 -6.66 11.28
CA PRO A 9 -14.37 -6.31 9.88
C PRO A 9 -13.78 -4.90 9.78
N PRO A 10 -12.95 -4.63 8.75
CA PRO A 10 -12.38 -3.30 8.55
C PRO A 10 -13.49 -2.26 8.32
N ALA A 11 -13.24 -1.02 8.71
CA ALA A 11 -14.17 0.09 8.48
C ALA A 11 -14.41 0.33 6.99
N PHE A 12 -13.38 0.09 6.16
CA PHE A 12 -13.44 0.26 4.72
C PHE A 12 -13.13 -1.05 4.00
N ASP A 13 -14.04 -1.45 3.13
CA ASP A 13 -13.84 -2.40 2.05
C ASP A 13 -13.73 -1.61 0.73
N ARG A 14 -13.68 -2.31 -0.40
CA ARG A 14 -13.60 -1.68 -1.71
C ARG A 14 -14.74 -0.67 -1.94
N ASP A 15 -15.95 -1.09 -1.72
CA ASP A 15 -17.14 -0.27 -2.03
C ASP A 15 -17.19 1.00 -1.17
N ARG A 16 -16.88 0.86 0.11
CA ARG A 16 -16.80 2.01 1.02
C ARG A 16 -15.64 2.94 0.68
N LEU A 17 -14.49 2.39 0.30
CA LEU A 17 -13.35 3.18 -0.14
C LEU A 17 -13.71 4.00 -1.39
N MET A 18 -14.34 3.36 -2.38
CA MET A 18 -14.73 4.04 -3.61
C MET A 18 -15.74 5.17 -3.33
N ALA A 19 -16.73 4.91 -2.48
CA ALA A 19 -17.70 5.91 -2.07
C ALA A 19 -17.03 7.08 -1.32
N TRP A 20 -16.12 6.78 -0.40
CA TRP A 20 -15.40 7.79 0.36
C TRP A 20 -14.54 8.67 -0.54
N MET A 21 -13.82 8.07 -1.48
CA MET A 21 -13.00 8.81 -2.44
C MET A 21 -13.86 9.74 -3.29
N ASP A 22 -15.00 9.25 -3.75
CA ASP A 22 -15.95 10.03 -4.55
C ASP A 22 -16.48 11.23 -3.74
N GLU A 23 -16.92 11.01 -2.50
CA GLU A 23 -17.42 12.04 -1.59
C GLU A 23 -16.36 13.11 -1.27
N HIS A 24 -15.09 12.74 -1.23
CA HIS A 24 -14.00 13.65 -0.84
C HIS A 24 -13.23 14.22 -2.04
N GLY A 25 -13.70 13.96 -3.24
CA GLY A 25 -13.10 14.51 -4.45
C GLY A 25 -11.73 13.92 -4.79
N VAL A 26 -11.48 12.68 -4.37
CA VAL A 26 -10.31 11.92 -4.79
C VAL A 26 -10.68 11.17 -6.06
N VAL A 27 -10.30 11.72 -7.20
CA VAL A 27 -10.70 11.19 -8.51
C VAL A 27 -9.68 10.15 -8.97
N GLY A 28 -10.15 8.93 -9.17
CA GLY A 28 -9.35 7.83 -9.70
C GLY A 28 -10.10 7.06 -10.77
N THR A 29 -9.37 6.25 -11.53
CA THR A 29 -9.95 5.33 -12.50
C THR A 29 -9.70 3.91 -12.03
N THR A 30 -10.79 3.17 -11.77
CA THR A 30 -10.69 1.78 -11.31
C THR A 30 -10.99 0.82 -12.43
N HIS A 31 -10.11 -0.14 -12.60
CA HIS A 31 -10.20 -1.16 -13.62
C HIS A 31 -10.35 -2.53 -12.95
N ASP A 32 -11.48 -3.21 -13.22
CA ASP A 32 -11.71 -4.55 -12.71
C ASP A 32 -10.96 -5.57 -13.56
N HIS A 33 -10.39 -6.57 -12.93
CA HIS A 33 -9.65 -7.65 -13.61
C HIS A 33 -9.62 -8.89 -12.71
N PRO A 34 -9.36 -10.08 -13.27
CA PRO A 34 -9.14 -11.27 -12.44
C PRO A 34 -7.91 -11.08 -11.55
N ALA A 35 -7.87 -11.81 -10.43
CA ALA A 35 -6.68 -11.82 -9.57
C ALA A 35 -5.46 -12.27 -10.40
N VAL A 36 -4.34 -11.52 -10.28
CA VAL A 36 -3.12 -11.78 -11.05
C VAL A 36 -2.27 -12.80 -10.28
N PHE A 37 -2.08 -13.99 -10.87
CA PHE A 37 -1.26 -15.06 -10.30
C PHE A 37 -0.01 -15.35 -11.14
N ARG A 38 0.08 -14.83 -12.37
CA ARG A 38 1.17 -15.04 -13.30
C ARG A 38 1.77 -13.72 -13.75
N VAL A 39 3.06 -13.75 -14.06
CA VAL A 39 3.78 -12.55 -14.53
C VAL A 39 3.19 -12.02 -15.84
N GLU A 40 2.79 -12.93 -16.76
CA GLU A 40 2.21 -12.53 -18.04
C GLU A 40 0.89 -11.75 -17.85
N GLU A 41 0.04 -12.18 -16.92
CA GLU A 41 -1.20 -11.47 -16.59
C GLU A 41 -0.93 -10.07 -16.06
N GLY A 42 0.12 -9.93 -15.24
CA GLY A 42 0.57 -8.64 -14.73
C GLY A 42 1.09 -7.72 -15.82
N LEU A 43 1.78 -8.26 -16.83
CA LEU A 43 2.27 -7.47 -17.97
C LEU A 43 1.13 -6.94 -18.84
N GLU A 44 0.09 -7.74 -19.07
CA GLU A 44 -1.11 -7.30 -19.79
C GLU A 44 -1.81 -6.15 -19.05
N LEU A 45 -1.96 -6.27 -17.76
CA LEU A 45 -2.55 -5.22 -16.92
C LEU A 45 -1.74 -3.94 -16.98
N LYS A 46 -0.42 -4.02 -16.89
CA LYS A 46 0.48 -2.86 -16.99
C LYS A 46 0.37 -2.17 -18.34
N ALA A 47 0.24 -2.93 -19.42
CA ALA A 47 0.06 -2.38 -20.76
C ALA A 47 -1.28 -1.66 -20.91
N ALA A 48 -2.33 -2.13 -20.22
CA ALA A 48 -3.67 -1.55 -20.26
C ALA A 48 -3.81 -0.30 -19.37
N MET A 49 -3.00 -0.19 -18.31
CA MET A 49 -3.08 0.91 -17.34
C MET A 49 -1.75 1.67 -17.28
N PRO A 50 -1.68 2.89 -17.83
CA PRO A 50 -0.46 3.69 -17.79
C PRO A 50 -0.11 4.16 -16.40
N GLY A 51 1.15 4.52 -16.18
CA GLY A 51 1.65 5.04 -14.93
C GLY A 51 2.48 4.03 -14.16
N ALA A 52 2.90 4.41 -12.96
CA ALA A 52 3.72 3.57 -12.10
C ALA A 52 2.87 2.50 -11.42
N HIS A 53 3.18 1.24 -11.66
CA HIS A 53 2.61 0.13 -10.90
C HIS A 53 3.39 -0.06 -9.62
N THR A 54 2.72 -0.54 -8.57
CA THR A 54 3.27 -0.57 -7.21
C THR A 54 3.41 -1.98 -6.69
N LYS A 55 4.40 -2.16 -5.83
CA LYS A 55 4.49 -3.29 -4.91
C LYS A 55 4.45 -2.75 -3.49
N ASN A 56 3.77 -3.45 -2.62
CA ASN A 56 3.51 -3.01 -1.26
C ASN A 56 3.94 -4.12 -0.30
N LEU A 57 4.84 -3.76 0.63
CA LEU A 57 5.43 -4.69 1.57
C LEU A 57 4.95 -4.36 2.98
N PHE A 58 4.21 -5.26 3.59
CA PHE A 58 3.78 -5.13 4.97
C PHE A 58 4.79 -5.83 5.88
N LEU A 59 5.44 -5.07 6.75
CA LEU A 59 6.61 -5.52 7.49
C LEU A 59 6.45 -5.26 8.99
N LYS A 60 7.13 -6.08 9.76
CA LYS A 60 7.24 -5.95 11.20
C LYS A 60 8.72 -5.92 11.56
N ASP A 61 9.14 -5.01 12.45
CA ASP A 61 10.51 -5.01 12.91
C ASP A 61 10.67 -5.79 14.24
N ARG A 62 11.92 -5.96 14.65
CA ARG A 62 12.25 -6.72 15.85
C ARG A 62 11.62 -6.15 17.14
N LYS A 63 11.31 -4.85 17.16
CA LYS A 63 10.62 -4.19 18.29
C LYS A 63 9.10 -4.30 18.20
N GLY A 64 8.56 -4.94 17.18
CA GLY A 64 7.12 -5.09 16.99
C GLY A 64 6.45 -3.91 16.30
N ARG A 65 7.22 -2.94 15.80
CA ARG A 65 6.67 -1.82 15.03
C ARG A 65 6.32 -2.28 13.62
N LEU A 66 5.24 -1.73 13.08
CA LEU A 66 4.71 -2.10 11.79
C LEU A 66 5.07 -1.06 10.72
N TRP A 67 5.38 -1.54 9.53
CA TRP A 67 5.83 -0.72 8.41
C TRP A 67 5.12 -1.15 7.14
N LEU A 68 4.71 -0.17 6.34
CA LEU A 68 4.25 -0.40 4.97
C LEU A 68 5.19 0.32 4.03
N ILE A 69 5.88 -0.42 3.17
CA ILE A 69 6.71 0.16 2.12
C ILE A 69 5.98 0.00 0.79
N SER A 70 5.61 1.12 0.19
CA SER A 70 5.07 1.15 -1.17
C SER A 70 6.16 1.63 -2.10
N ALA A 71 6.50 0.81 -3.09
CA ALA A 71 7.54 1.09 -4.06
C ALA A 71 7.04 0.87 -5.48
N ARG A 72 7.71 1.52 -6.44
CA ARG A 72 7.48 1.22 -7.85
C ARG A 72 7.89 -0.24 -8.10
N GLN A 73 7.15 -0.93 -8.94
CA GLN A 73 7.29 -2.38 -9.10
C GLN A 73 8.69 -2.83 -9.51
N ASP A 74 9.40 -2.01 -10.26
CA ASP A 74 10.77 -2.28 -10.70
C ASP A 74 11.85 -1.76 -9.74
N THR A 75 11.48 -1.04 -8.69
CA THR A 75 12.42 -0.56 -7.67
C THR A 75 12.91 -1.74 -6.82
N ILE A 76 14.22 -1.80 -6.61
CA ILE A 76 14.81 -2.80 -5.70
C ILE A 76 14.72 -2.29 -4.28
N VAL A 77 14.02 -3.03 -3.42
CA VAL A 77 13.94 -2.74 -1.99
C VAL A 77 14.75 -3.79 -1.22
N ASP A 78 15.93 -3.39 -0.75
CA ASP A 78 16.80 -4.25 0.04
C ASP A 78 16.40 -4.17 1.51
N LEU A 79 15.73 -5.20 2.01
CA LEU A 79 15.24 -5.24 3.38
C LEU A 79 16.35 -5.34 4.43
N LYS A 80 17.56 -5.66 4.03
CA LYS A 80 18.73 -5.66 4.93
C LYS A 80 19.29 -4.25 5.13
N ARG A 81 19.22 -3.40 4.11
CA ARG A 81 19.71 -2.02 4.14
C ARG A 81 18.66 -1.01 4.58
N ALA A 82 17.39 -1.30 4.28
CA ALA A 82 16.29 -0.39 4.58
C ALA A 82 16.22 0.06 6.05
N PRO A 83 16.48 -0.80 7.05
CA PRO A 83 16.40 -0.38 8.45
C PRO A 83 17.21 0.86 8.80
N LYS A 84 18.42 0.99 8.30
CA LYS A 84 19.26 2.19 8.56
C LYS A 84 18.60 3.46 8.02
N THR A 85 17.97 3.36 6.87
CA THR A 85 17.38 4.52 6.20
C THR A 85 16.07 4.94 6.84
N ILE A 86 15.21 3.99 7.20
CA ILE A 86 13.89 4.29 7.75
C ILE A 86 13.85 4.37 9.27
N GLY A 87 14.94 3.98 9.95
CA GLY A 87 14.99 3.99 11.40
C GLY A 87 14.30 2.81 12.05
N SER A 88 14.19 1.69 11.36
CA SER A 88 13.62 0.46 11.92
C SER A 88 14.70 -0.45 12.50
N GLU A 89 14.27 -1.45 13.25
CA GLU A 89 15.07 -2.63 13.54
C GLU A 89 14.96 -3.61 12.38
N LYS A 90 15.57 -4.80 12.52
CA LYS A 90 15.53 -5.84 11.49
C LYS A 90 14.10 -6.14 11.06
N LEU A 91 13.84 -6.10 9.75
CA LEU A 91 12.52 -6.27 9.16
C LEU A 91 12.24 -7.72 8.77
N SER A 92 10.99 -8.13 8.97
CA SER A 92 10.44 -9.38 8.45
C SER A 92 9.01 -9.12 7.98
N PHE A 93 8.46 -10.01 7.15
CA PHE A 93 7.07 -9.85 6.71
C PHE A 93 6.09 -10.02 7.86
N GLY A 94 5.09 -9.14 7.93
CA GLY A 94 3.99 -9.27 8.86
C GLY A 94 3.06 -10.43 8.47
N ASN A 95 2.39 -11.03 9.45
CA ASN A 95 1.48 -12.13 9.17
C ASN A 95 0.12 -11.66 8.67
N GLU A 96 -0.67 -12.60 8.12
CA GLU A 96 -1.99 -12.34 7.56
C GLU A 96 -2.97 -11.73 8.56
N ALA A 97 -2.98 -12.24 9.79
CA ALA A 97 -3.90 -11.75 10.82
C ALA A 97 -3.62 -10.29 11.17
N LEU A 98 -2.35 -9.94 11.30
CA LEU A 98 -1.93 -8.58 11.62
C LEU A 98 -2.20 -7.62 10.45
N LEU A 99 -1.98 -8.08 9.22
CA LEU A 99 -2.30 -7.32 8.00
C LEU A 99 -3.78 -6.97 7.95
N TYR A 100 -4.66 -7.95 8.16
CA TYR A 100 -6.10 -7.74 8.15
C TYR A 100 -6.55 -6.82 9.29
N GLU A 101 -6.00 -7.01 10.48
CA GLU A 101 -6.31 -6.19 11.66
C GLU A 101 -5.95 -4.71 11.47
N THR A 102 -4.83 -4.42 10.76
CA THR A 102 -4.31 -3.06 10.62
C THR A 102 -4.75 -2.37 9.33
N LEU A 103 -4.64 -3.05 8.20
CA LEU A 103 -4.91 -2.46 6.89
C LEU A 103 -6.21 -2.96 6.25
N GLY A 104 -6.85 -3.95 6.86
CA GLY A 104 -8.14 -4.46 6.38
C GLY A 104 -8.06 -5.22 5.07
N VAL A 105 -6.89 -5.76 4.73
CA VAL A 105 -6.67 -6.48 3.48
C VAL A 105 -6.04 -7.83 3.73
N ARG A 106 -6.14 -8.71 2.74
CA ARG A 106 -5.49 -10.02 2.73
C ARG A 106 -4.20 -9.99 1.91
N GLY A 107 -3.37 -11.00 2.05
CA GLY A 107 -2.19 -11.19 1.21
C GLY A 107 -2.59 -11.15 -0.28
N GLY A 108 -1.76 -10.55 -1.12
CA GLY A 108 -2.09 -10.28 -2.52
C GLY A 108 -2.84 -8.98 -2.77
N SER A 109 -3.38 -8.34 -1.72
CA SER A 109 -4.10 -7.07 -1.81
C SER A 109 -3.45 -5.95 -1.00
N VAL A 110 -2.22 -6.13 -0.54
CA VAL A 110 -1.49 -5.11 0.24
C VAL A 110 -1.39 -3.83 -0.58
N THR A 111 -1.76 -2.71 0.02
CA THR A 111 -1.91 -1.44 -0.69
C THR A 111 -1.78 -0.25 0.26
N ALA A 112 -1.23 0.85 -0.24
CA ALA A 112 -1.22 2.12 0.49
C ALA A 112 -2.63 2.64 0.79
N LEU A 113 -3.61 2.29 -0.03
CA LEU A 113 -5.01 2.69 0.21
C LEU A 113 -5.57 2.06 1.48
N GLY A 114 -4.97 0.96 1.97
CA GLY A 114 -5.32 0.33 3.23
C GLY A 114 -5.01 1.19 4.46
N LEU A 115 -4.21 2.22 4.33
CA LEU A 115 -3.93 3.15 5.43
C LEU A 115 -5.18 3.86 5.95
N ILE A 116 -6.24 3.92 5.15
CA ILE A 116 -7.54 4.46 5.59
C ILE A 116 -8.13 3.62 6.73
N ASN A 117 -7.76 2.35 6.84
CA ASN A 117 -8.20 1.44 7.89
C ASN A 117 -7.32 1.52 9.15
N ASP A 118 -6.30 2.38 9.15
CA ASP A 118 -5.33 2.52 10.27
C ASP A 118 -5.33 3.94 10.83
N PRO A 119 -6.47 4.44 11.35
CA PRO A 119 -6.54 5.81 11.88
C PRO A 119 -5.66 6.02 13.11
N ASP A 120 -5.35 4.96 13.85
CA ASP A 120 -4.48 5.01 15.04
C ASP A 120 -2.99 5.07 14.68
N ARG A 121 -2.66 5.01 13.39
CA ARG A 121 -1.28 5.11 12.89
C ARG A 121 -0.35 4.05 13.47
N ARG A 122 -0.84 2.83 13.57
CA ARG A 122 -0.03 1.68 14.01
C ARG A 122 1.04 1.32 12.98
N VAL A 123 0.79 1.62 11.71
CA VAL A 123 1.68 1.32 10.59
C VAL A 123 2.38 2.59 10.14
N THR A 124 3.71 2.58 10.13
CA THR A 124 4.50 3.68 9.56
C THR A 124 4.57 3.52 8.04
N PHE A 125 4.22 4.57 7.31
CA PHE A 125 4.19 4.55 5.85
C PHE A 125 5.48 5.06 5.25
N VAL A 126 6.15 4.21 4.48
CA VAL A 126 7.37 4.52 3.72
C VAL A 126 7.04 4.47 2.24
N LEU A 127 7.35 5.52 1.52
CA LEU A 127 7.00 5.67 0.10
C LEU A 127 8.26 5.86 -0.73
N ASP A 128 8.38 5.05 -1.77
CA ASP A 128 9.44 5.20 -2.79
C ASP A 128 9.31 6.57 -3.47
N LYS A 129 10.41 7.30 -3.52
CA LYS A 129 10.48 8.59 -4.23
C LYS A 129 9.99 8.47 -5.68
N ALA A 130 10.24 7.34 -6.34
CA ALA A 130 9.75 7.10 -7.69
C ALA A 130 8.22 7.14 -7.80
N LEU A 131 7.50 6.76 -6.73
CA LEU A 131 6.04 6.88 -6.66
C LEU A 131 5.59 8.29 -6.29
N TRP A 132 6.32 8.92 -5.37
CA TRP A 132 6.01 10.29 -4.96
C TRP A 132 6.08 11.27 -6.13
N ASP A 133 7.05 11.08 -7.02
CA ASP A 133 7.29 11.92 -8.20
C ASP A 133 6.52 11.48 -9.45
N ALA A 134 5.85 10.31 -9.42
CA ALA A 134 5.13 9.78 -10.56
C ALA A 134 3.88 10.60 -10.89
N ASP A 135 3.57 10.74 -12.17
CA ASP A 135 2.34 11.41 -12.62
C ASP A 135 1.09 10.60 -12.27
N ILE A 136 1.19 9.28 -12.39
CA ILE A 136 0.09 8.33 -12.10
C ILE A 136 0.66 7.17 -11.29
N VAL A 137 -0.06 6.77 -10.25
CA VAL A 137 0.24 5.58 -9.45
C VAL A 137 -0.94 4.63 -9.46
N ASN A 138 -0.66 3.33 -9.47
CA ASN A 138 -1.67 2.28 -9.54
C ASN A 138 -1.62 1.43 -8.27
N PHE A 139 -2.73 1.38 -7.55
CA PHE A 139 -2.86 0.61 -6.31
C PHE A 139 -4.09 -0.30 -6.34
N HIS A 140 -4.05 -1.37 -5.57
CA HIS A 140 -5.23 -2.18 -5.32
C HIS A 140 -6.23 -1.43 -4.41
N PRO A 141 -7.50 -1.34 -4.80
CA PRO A 141 -8.53 -0.70 -3.95
C PRO A 141 -9.08 -1.70 -2.92
N LEU A 142 -8.24 -2.18 -2.01
CA LEU A 142 -8.55 -3.13 -0.95
C LEU A 142 -8.96 -4.53 -1.45
N THR A 143 -8.70 -4.82 -2.71
CA THR A 143 -8.94 -6.12 -3.34
C THR A 143 -7.89 -6.35 -4.44
N ASN A 144 -7.59 -7.62 -4.75
CA ASN A 144 -6.67 -7.96 -5.83
C ASN A 144 -7.38 -8.19 -7.18
N THR A 145 -8.70 -7.94 -7.24
CA THR A 145 -9.49 -8.08 -8.47
C THR A 145 -9.79 -6.74 -9.14
N ALA A 146 -9.07 -5.71 -8.74
CA ALA A 146 -9.14 -4.40 -9.35
C ALA A 146 -7.85 -3.63 -9.13
N THR A 147 -7.63 -2.60 -9.94
CA THR A 147 -6.54 -1.64 -9.78
C THR A 147 -7.09 -0.24 -10.00
N THR A 148 -6.73 0.67 -9.11
CA THR A 148 -7.12 2.08 -9.17
C THR A 148 -5.93 2.93 -9.53
N ALA A 149 -6.06 3.69 -10.61
CA ALA A 149 -5.08 4.68 -11.04
C ALA A 149 -5.44 6.03 -10.41
N LEU A 150 -4.47 6.64 -9.76
CA LEU A 150 -4.58 7.98 -9.18
C LEU A 150 -3.48 8.84 -9.78
N ASP A 151 -3.82 10.05 -10.24
CA ASP A 151 -2.78 11.01 -10.58
C ASP A 151 -2.09 11.52 -9.31
N GLN A 152 -1.01 12.27 -9.49
CA GLN A 152 -0.21 12.77 -8.37
C GLN A 152 -1.07 13.62 -7.41
N THR A 153 -1.91 14.48 -7.95
CA THR A 153 -2.79 15.34 -7.16
C THR A 153 -3.78 14.52 -6.34
N ALA A 154 -4.43 13.53 -6.95
CA ALA A 154 -5.40 12.67 -6.27
C ALA A 154 -4.74 11.82 -5.17
N PHE A 155 -3.56 11.27 -5.44
CA PHE A 155 -2.84 10.47 -4.46
C PHE A 155 -2.41 11.30 -3.25
N ARG A 156 -1.85 12.48 -3.48
CA ARG A 156 -1.44 13.39 -2.41
C ARG A 156 -2.65 13.88 -1.61
N ARG A 157 -3.76 14.15 -2.29
CA ARG A 157 -5.02 14.51 -1.63
C ARG A 157 -5.53 13.40 -0.73
N PHE A 158 -5.51 12.15 -1.20
CA PHE A 158 -5.87 10.99 -0.39
C PHE A 158 -5.06 10.93 0.89
N LEU A 159 -3.74 11.02 0.79
CA LEU A 159 -2.84 10.98 1.96
C LEU A 159 -3.11 12.13 2.92
N SER A 160 -3.32 13.33 2.40
CA SER A 160 -3.63 14.51 3.20
C SER A 160 -4.94 14.35 3.96
N LEU A 161 -5.98 13.84 3.30
CA LEU A 161 -7.31 13.66 3.90
C LEU A 161 -7.30 12.64 5.04
N ILE A 162 -6.50 11.59 4.93
CA ILE A 162 -6.37 10.60 6.02
C ILE A 162 -5.28 10.99 7.03
N GLY A 163 -4.67 12.16 6.88
CA GLY A 163 -3.69 12.71 7.81
C GLY A 163 -2.35 11.98 7.79
N ARG A 164 -1.93 11.48 6.63
CA ARG A 164 -0.68 10.74 6.48
C ARG A 164 0.37 11.52 5.71
N GLU A 165 1.54 11.71 6.33
CA GLU A 165 2.74 12.17 5.64
C GLU A 165 3.64 10.97 5.40
N PRO A 166 3.93 10.62 4.13
CA PRO A 166 4.82 9.49 3.87
C PRO A 166 6.26 9.84 4.20
N MET A 167 7.01 8.85 4.68
CA MET A 167 8.46 8.91 4.71
C MET A 167 8.96 8.60 3.31
N VAL A 168 9.32 9.62 2.54
CA VAL A 168 9.77 9.44 1.16
C VAL A 168 11.24 9.02 1.14
N VAL A 169 11.55 7.92 0.48
CA VAL A 169 12.89 7.33 0.41
C VAL A 169 13.26 7.07 -1.04
N ASP A 170 14.45 7.46 -1.43
CA ASP A 170 15.01 7.13 -2.74
C ASP A 170 15.74 5.79 -2.66
N PHE A 171 15.01 4.70 -2.93
CA PHE A 171 15.56 3.35 -2.91
C PHE A 171 16.61 3.11 -4.02
N GLY A 172 16.54 3.87 -5.10
CA GLY A 172 17.52 3.78 -6.18
C GLY A 172 18.93 4.15 -5.73
N GLN A 173 19.06 5.10 -4.80
CA GLN A 173 20.36 5.48 -4.25
C GLN A 173 20.91 4.46 -3.26
N LEU A 174 20.03 3.67 -2.63
CA LEU A 174 20.45 2.65 -1.68
C LEU A 174 20.96 1.38 -2.36
N ALA A 175 20.57 1.14 -3.62
CA ALA A 175 20.94 -0.03 -4.38
C ALA A 175 22.33 0.11 -5.04
N GLY A 176 22.92 1.30 -4.97
CA GLY A 176 24.24 1.59 -5.55
C GLY A 176 25.40 1.24 -4.65
#